data_e8e01edf09d9c541a061488c3b7e07fb
#
_entry.id   e8e01edf09d9c541a061488c3b7e07fb
#
_cell.length_a   1.000
_cell.length_b   1.000
_cell.length_c   1.000
_cell.angle_alpha   90.00
_cell.angle_beta   90.00
_cell.angle_gamma   90.00
#
_symmetry.space_group_name_H-M   'P 1'
#
loop_
_entity.id
_entity.type
_entity.pdbx_description
1 polymer ?
#
loop_
_entity_poly.entity_id
_entity_poly.type
_entity_poly.pdbx_seq_one_letter_code
_entity_poly.pdbx_strand_id
1 'polypeptide(L)'
;MNIEKNSILNIHLNPEGILRIVLNNPKSHNTLSEKMILSLQQSLDDAASDEKVRVVIIAAEGSTFSAGHDLKEMKAGRLDPDKGKSYFNKIMSQCSTLMQAIVTNPKPIIAEVNGT
;
A
#
# COMPACT_ATOMS: atom_id res chain seq x y z
N MET A 1 4.64 18.68 6.31
CA MET A 1 5.32 17.41 6.00
C MET A 1 4.97 16.37 7.03
N ASN A 2 4.57 15.20 6.58
CA ASN A 2 4.21 14.11 7.46
C ASN A 2 5.17 12.95 7.30
N ILE A 3 5.64 12.42 8.43
CA ILE A 3 6.52 11.27 8.44
C ILE A 3 5.90 10.21 9.33
N GLU A 4 5.61 9.08 8.73
CA GLU A 4 5.14 7.91 9.45
C GLU A 4 6.34 7.04 9.78
N LYS A 5 6.69 6.95 11.07
CA LYS A 5 7.92 6.30 11.48
C LYS A 5 7.78 4.86 11.90
N ASN A 6 6.59 4.48 12.37
CA ASN A 6 6.38 3.15 12.95
C ASN A 6 5.49 2.28 12.09
N SER A 7 5.15 2.73 10.92
CA SER A 7 4.28 1.98 10.04
C SER A 7 5.09 1.24 9.00
N ILE A 8 4.39 0.39 8.25
CA ILE A 8 4.96 -0.30 7.11
C ILE A 8 5.09 0.61 5.89
N LEU A 9 4.76 1.89 6.06
CA LEU A 9 4.98 2.93 5.05
C LEU A 9 5.84 4.04 5.64
N ASN A 10 6.75 4.57 4.84
CA ASN A 10 7.40 5.84 5.12
C ASN A 10 6.84 6.85 4.13
N ILE A 11 6.30 7.95 4.65
CA ILE A 11 5.61 8.93 3.81
C ILE A 11 6.29 10.28 3.97
N HIS A 12 6.63 10.89 2.85
CA HIS A 12 7.29 12.19 2.85
C HIS A 12 6.73 13.09 1.75
N LEU A 13 6.29 14.27 2.13
CA LEU A 13 5.83 15.29 1.20
C LEU A 13 6.89 16.40 1.12
N ASN A 14 7.42 16.63 -0.07
CA ASN A 14 8.40 17.69 -0.24
C ASN A 14 7.72 19.04 -0.55
N PRO A 15 8.46 20.16 -0.48
CA PRO A 15 7.87 21.48 -0.73
C PRO A 15 7.30 21.67 -2.14
N GLU A 16 7.71 20.85 -3.09
CA GLU A 16 7.25 20.94 -4.47
C GLU A 16 5.95 20.18 -4.72
N GLY A 17 5.44 19.50 -3.71
CA GLY A 17 4.19 18.76 -3.83
C GLY A 17 4.35 17.31 -4.25
N ILE A 18 5.56 16.77 -4.17
CA ILE A 18 5.79 15.35 -4.45
C ILE A 18 5.62 14.58 -3.15
N LEU A 19 4.59 13.72 -3.13
CA LEU A 19 4.36 12.82 -2.00
C LEU A 19 4.98 11.48 -2.32
N ARG A 20 5.98 11.10 -1.54
CA ARG A 20 6.66 9.84 -1.72
C ARG A 20 6.15 8.86 -0.65
N ILE A 21 5.52 7.79 -1.10
CA ILE A 21 5.02 6.72 -0.24
C ILE A 21 5.92 5.51 -0.46
N VAL A 22 6.66 5.12 0.57
CA VAL A 22 7.66 4.06 0.47
C VAL A 22 7.18 2.85 1.25
N LEU A 23 7.01 1.73 0.56
CA LEU A 23 6.68 0.46 1.19
C LEU A 23 7.87 0.06 2.06
N ASN A 24 7.66 -0.10 3.35
CA ASN A 24 8.75 -0.31 4.30
C ASN A 24 8.53 -1.56 5.15
N ASN A 25 8.47 -2.69 4.49
CA ASN A 25 8.43 -3.99 5.15
C ASN A 25 9.32 -4.98 4.37
N PRO A 26 10.63 -4.66 4.23
CA PRO A 26 11.52 -5.47 3.40
C PRO A 26 11.69 -6.89 3.92
N LYS A 27 11.55 -7.12 5.22
CA LYS A 27 11.66 -8.47 5.79
C LYS A 27 10.60 -9.41 5.23
N SER A 28 9.45 -8.89 4.86
CA SER A 28 8.37 -9.66 4.26
C SER A 28 8.23 -9.35 2.77
N HIS A 29 9.28 -8.81 2.14
CA HIS A 29 9.29 -8.47 0.72
C HIS A 29 8.14 -7.53 0.34
N ASN A 30 7.77 -6.64 1.26
CA ASN A 30 6.72 -5.64 1.06
C ASN A 30 5.42 -6.26 0.57
N THR A 31 5.04 -7.40 1.18
CA THR A 31 3.80 -8.08 0.79
C THR A 31 2.58 -7.20 1.05
N LEU A 32 1.55 -7.43 0.26
CA LEU A 32 0.27 -6.75 0.40
C LEU A 32 -0.57 -7.45 1.47
N SER A 33 -0.12 -7.34 2.71
CA SER A 33 -0.88 -7.76 3.87
C SER A 33 -2.09 -6.84 4.02
N GLU A 34 -3.04 -7.24 4.85
CA GLU A 34 -4.19 -6.36 5.12
C GLU A 34 -3.72 -5.00 5.65
N LYS A 35 -2.75 -5.00 6.55
CA LYS A 35 -2.20 -3.76 7.10
C LYS A 35 -1.60 -2.89 6.01
N MET A 36 -0.83 -3.48 5.08
CA MET A 36 -0.23 -2.74 3.98
C MET A 36 -1.30 -2.16 3.07
N ILE A 37 -2.30 -2.96 2.72
CA ILE A 37 -3.40 -2.51 1.86
C ILE A 37 -4.14 -1.33 2.49
N LEU A 38 -4.50 -1.45 3.77
CA LEU A 38 -5.23 -0.39 4.45
C LEU A 38 -4.40 0.87 4.62
N SER A 39 -3.11 0.71 4.90
CA SER A 39 -2.21 1.86 5.04
C SER A 39 -2.04 2.61 3.71
N LEU A 40 -1.87 1.87 2.62
CA LEU A 40 -1.80 2.47 1.29
C LEU A 40 -3.10 3.15 0.91
N GLN A 41 -4.23 2.51 1.18
CA GLN A 41 -5.54 3.08 0.88
C GLN A 41 -5.71 4.42 1.58
N GLN A 42 -5.40 4.46 2.87
CA GLN A 42 -5.53 5.68 3.65
C GLN A 42 -4.63 6.79 3.09
N SER A 43 -3.38 6.44 2.77
CA SER A 43 -2.43 7.41 2.24
C SER A 43 -2.87 7.99 0.90
N LEU A 44 -3.41 7.14 0.03
CA LEU A 44 -3.89 7.59 -1.27
C LEU A 44 -5.15 8.42 -1.15
N ASP A 45 -6.05 8.04 -0.25
CA ASP A 45 -7.27 8.82 -0.01
C ASP A 45 -6.92 10.21 0.54
N ASP A 46 -5.99 10.27 1.49
CA ASP A 46 -5.53 11.54 2.03
C ASP A 46 -4.89 12.41 0.95
N ALA A 47 -4.06 11.81 0.10
CA ALA A 47 -3.38 12.53 -0.98
C ALA A 47 -4.38 13.09 -1.98
N ALA A 48 -5.46 12.36 -2.25
CA ALA A 48 -6.44 12.77 -3.23
C ALA A 48 -7.08 14.12 -2.89
N SER A 49 -7.27 14.40 -1.60
CA SER A 49 -7.90 15.63 -1.14
C SER A 49 -6.92 16.67 -0.60
N ASP A 50 -5.64 16.38 -0.56
CA ASP A 50 -4.64 17.31 -0.04
C ASP A 50 -4.13 18.22 -1.17
N GLU A 51 -4.45 19.50 -1.07
CA GLU A 51 -4.08 20.47 -2.10
C GLU A 51 -2.55 20.64 -2.23
N LYS A 52 -1.80 20.26 -1.22
CA LYS A 52 -0.35 20.34 -1.25
C LYS A 52 0.29 19.22 -2.06
N VAL A 53 -0.46 18.14 -2.31
CA VAL A 53 0.04 17.01 -3.08
C VAL A 53 -0.27 17.23 -4.55
N ARG A 54 0.77 17.24 -5.38
CA ARG A 54 0.64 17.40 -6.82
C ARG A 54 0.87 16.11 -7.57
N VAL A 55 1.72 15.24 -7.03
CA VAL A 55 2.03 13.94 -7.62
C VAL A 55 2.40 12.97 -6.50
N VAL A 56 2.10 11.70 -6.71
CA VAL A 56 2.42 10.63 -5.76
C VAL A 56 3.42 9.68 -6.41
N ILE A 57 4.48 9.35 -5.67
CA ILE A 57 5.43 8.31 -6.08
C ILE A 57 5.33 7.18 -5.08
N ILE A 58 5.08 5.96 -5.56
CA ILE A 58 5.11 4.76 -4.73
C ILE A 58 6.43 4.06 -4.98
N ALA A 59 7.21 3.91 -3.92
CA ALA A 59 8.52 3.27 -3.95
C ALA A 59 8.58 2.20 -2.88
N ALA A 60 9.71 1.52 -2.76
CA ALA A 60 9.85 0.45 -1.77
C ALA A 60 11.29 0.37 -1.24
N GLU A 61 11.41 0.05 0.03
CA GLU A 61 12.68 -0.27 0.65
C GLU A 61 13.06 -1.71 0.33
N GLY A 62 14.37 -1.95 0.25
CA GLY A 62 14.89 -3.29 0.00
C GLY A 62 14.98 -3.62 -1.47
N SER A 63 15.24 -4.89 -1.76
CA SER A 63 15.49 -5.38 -3.12
C SER A 63 14.23 -5.81 -3.84
N THR A 64 13.10 -5.88 -3.16
CA THR A 64 11.83 -6.31 -3.73
C THR A 64 10.82 -5.17 -3.61
N PHE A 65 10.24 -4.76 -4.73
CA PHE A 65 9.21 -3.73 -4.71
C PHE A 65 7.98 -4.23 -3.93
N SER A 66 7.40 -5.35 -4.35
CA SER A 66 6.36 -6.04 -3.60
C SER A 66 6.22 -7.46 -4.14
N ALA A 67 6.08 -8.42 -3.22
CA ALA A 67 5.87 -9.81 -3.58
C ALA A 67 4.39 -10.18 -3.76
N GLY A 68 3.48 -9.20 -3.63
CA GLY A 68 2.06 -9.45 -3.76
C GLY A 68 1.42 -9.83 -2.43
N HIS A 69 0.31 -10.56 -2.47
CA HIS A 69 -0.43 -10.92 -1.26
C HIS A 69 0.43 -11.67 -0.25
N ASP A 70 0.13 -11.47 1.02
CA ASP A 70 0.84 -12.14 2.10
C ASP A 70 0.33 -13.58 2.24
N LEU A 71 1.15 -14.53 1.80
CA LEU A 71 0.75 -15.93 1.80
C LEU A 71 0.59 -16.50 3.22
N LYS A 72 1.32 -15.94 4.19
CA LYS A 72 1.17 -16.36 5.58
C LYS A 72 -0.19 -15.96 6.12
N GLU A 73 -0.64 -14.75 5.82
CA GLU A 73 -1.98 -14.29 6.19
C GLU A 73 -3.06 -15.15 5.53
N MET A 74 -2.89 -15.43 4.25
CA MET A 74 -3.86 -16.23 3.51
C MET A 74 -3.94 -17.63 4.09
N LYS A 75 -2.80 -18.22 4.42
CA LYS A 75 -2.77 -19.54 5.03
C LYS A 75 -3.45 -19.54 6.40
N ALA A 76 -3.21 -18.51 7.21
CA ALA A 76 -3.86 -18.37 8.51
C ALA A 76 -5.39 -18.22 8.35
N GLY A 77 -5.84 -17.46 7.36
CA GLY A 77 -7.27 -17.27 7.10
C GLY A 77 -7.98 -18.57 6.78
N ARG A 78 -7.30 -19.52 6.12
CA ARG A 78 -7.88 -20.81 5.78
C ARG A 78 -8.20 -21.68 7.00
N LEU A 79 -7.64 -21.34 8.15
CA LEU A 79 -7.92 -22.06 9.40
C LEU A 79 -9.20 -21.58 10.08
N ASP A 80 -9.83 -20.53 9.57
CA ASP A 80 -11.10 -20.04 10.11
C ASP A 80 -12.21 -21.07 9.92
N PRO A 81 -13.30 -20.98 10.72
CA PRO A 81 -14.39 -21.96 10.65
C PRO A 81 -15.02 -22.09 9.27
N ASP A 82 -15.05 -21.01 8.47
CA ASP A 82 -15.59 -21.02 7.11
C ASP A 82 -14.52 -21.31 6.06
N LYS A 83 -13.37 -21.83 6.45
CA LYS A 83 -12.22 -22.15 5.60
C LYS A 83 -11.65 -20.93 4.90
N GLY A 84 -11.88 -19.75 5.47
CA GLY A 84 -11.32 -18.51 4.97
C GLY A 84 -12.21 -17.77 3.99
N LYS A 85 -13.43 -18.21 3.78
CA LYS A 85 -14.30 -17.58 2.79
C LYS A 85 -14.50 -16.09 3.06
N SER A 86 -14.85 -15.71 4.30
CA SER A 86 -15.04 -14.31 4.66
C SER A 86 -13.74 -13.55 4.57
N TYR A 87 -12.64 -14.13 5.02
CA TYR A 87 -11.34 -13.51 4.96
C TYR A 87 -10.93 -13.22 3.50
N PHE A 88 -11.03 -14.23 2.63
CA PHE A 88 -10.64 -14.06 1.23
C PHE A 88 -11.53 -13.04 0.52
N ASN A 89 -12.82 -13.03 0.78
CA ASN A 89 -13.70 -12.02 0.21
C ASN A 89 -13.28 -10.62 0.65
N LYS A 90 -12.95 -10.46 1.93
CA LYS A 90 -12.52 -9.17 2.47
C LYS A 90 -11.22 -8.71 1.84
N ILE A 91 -10.18 -9.56 1.83
CA ILE A 91 -8.87 -9.15 1.36
C ILE A 91 -8.88 -8.87 -0.14
N MET A 92 -9.60 -9.66 -0.93
CA MET A 92 -9.71 -9.42 -2.36
C MET A 92 -10.47 -8.13 -2.65
N SER A 93 -11.53 -7.86 -1.89
CA SER A 93 -12.29 -6.63 -2.04
C SER A 93 -11.46 -5.41 -1.67
N GLN A 94 -10.71 -5.48 -0.58
CA GLN A 94 -9.82 -4.40 -0.17
C GLN A 94 -8.73 -4.14 -1.19
N CYS A 95 -8.15 -5.20 -1.74
CA CYS A 95 -7.11 -5.08 -2.77
C CYS A 95 -7.68 -4.46 -4.04
N SER A 96 -8.87 -4.90 -4.46
CA SER A 96 -9.54 -4.33 -5.63
C SER A 96 -9.81 -2.83 -5.45
N THR A 97 -10.31 -2.46 -4.27
CA THR A 97 -10.57 -1.06 -3.96
C THR A 97 -9.28 -0.23 -4.03
N LEU A 98 -8.18 -0.77 -3.51
CA LEU A 98 -6.89 -0.10 -3.57
C LEU A 98 -6.43 0.08 -5.01
N MET A 99 -6.51 -0.96 -5.82
CA MET A 99 -6.08 -0.88 -7.23
C MET A 99 -6.92 0.15 -7.99
N GLN A 100 -8.22 0.17 -7.75
CA GLN A 100 -9.09 1.16 -8.38
C GLN A 100 -8.78 2.56 -7.91
N ALA A 101 -8.46 2.74 -6.63
CA ALA A 101 -8.07 4.04 -6.09
C ALA A 101 -6.83 4.58 -6.78
N ILE A 102 -5.87 3.73 -7.11
CA ILE A 102 -4.68 4.14 -7.83
C ILE A 102 -5.06 4.69 -9.21
N VAL A 103 -5.92 3.97 -9.91
CA VAL A 103 -6.31 4.34 -11.27
C VAL A 103 -7.17 5.61 -11.30
N THR A 104 -8.05 5.77 -10.32
CA THR A 104 -9.01 6.88 -10.32
C THR A 104 -8.57 8.08 -9.49
N ASN A 105 -7.43 8.02 -8.82
CA ASN A 105 -6.94 9.12 -8.01
C ASN A 105 -6.76 10.37 -8.88
N PRO A 106 -7.23 11.54 -8.42
CA PRO A 106 -7.06 12.77 -9.21
C PRO A 106 -5.61 13.22 -9.35
N LYS A 107 -4.71 12.68 -8.51
CA LYS A 107 -3.28 13.00 -8.60
C LYS A 107 -2.59 11.92 -9.43
N PRO A 108 -1.61 12.30 -10.30
CA PRO A 108 -0.81 11.28 -10.99
C PRO A 108 -0.07 10.42 -9.99
N ILE A 109 -0.04 9.12 -10.23
CA ILE A 109 0.65 8.16 -9.37
C ILE A 109 1.70 7.43 -10.20
N ILE A 110 2.94 7.48 -9.75
CA ILE A 110 4.08 6.90 -10.43
C ILE A 110 4.65 5.78 -9.55
N ALA A 111 4.89 4.62 -10.14
CA ALA A 111 5.56 3.53 -9.44
C ALA A 111 7.05 3.58 -9.74
N GLU A 112 7.86 3.66 -8.68
CA GLU A 112 9.31 3.60 -8.79
C GLU A 112 9.74 2.19 -8.42
N VAL A 113 9.85 1.33 -9.41
CA VAL A 113 10.12 -0.09 -9.20
C VAL A 113 11.62 -0.36 -9.33
N ASN A 114 12.24 -0.78 -8.23
CA ASN A 114 13.67 -1.05 -8.15
C ASN A 114 13.93 -2.51 -7.82
N GLY A 115 13.39 -3.39 -8.58
CA GLY A 115 13.51 -4.83 -8.34
C GLY A 115 12.20 -5.52 -8.69
N THR A 116 12.00 -6.65 -8.07
CA THR A 116 10.81 -7.45 -8.37
C THR A 116 9.57 -6.94 -7.66
#